data_503208d17ba57656f7147c223d46cd89
#
_entry.id   503208d17ba57656f7147c223d46cd89
#
_cell.length_a   1.000
_cell.length_b   1.000
_cell.length_c   1.000
_cell.angle_alpha   90.00
_cell.angle_beta   90.00
_cell.angle_gamma   90.00
#
_symmetry.space_group_name_H-M   'P 1'
#
loop_
_entity.id
_entity.type
_entity.pdbx_description
1 polymer ?
#
loop_
_entity_poly.entity_id
_entity_poly.type
_entity_poly.pdbx_seq_one_letter_code
_entity_poly.pdbx_strand_id
1 'polypeptide(L)'
;MGRDELHPGRNPNSELRCNVVEIEKERGAEVVVDHGIVAWLQVLGAFINFFNTWGIINAFGTFQAHYQQRFPEQSASNISWIGSIDAFLLMGLGIVSGPLLDQGWFRTLQLSGTFLVLLGIFMASIAKEFWQVMLAQGVCFGLGCGCLYTPSVAIVSTYFQKKRSIAIGIVTSGSGFGSVIYSILFHQLQPRIGDGSALRAIGYIALGTFVLSIILLRPRIQPAKKGSYFAYSAFKEPPYAWFTAGVFFGYMGLYIPIDYVSSYAQGGIRASPSIAFYMVPILNAGSIFGRLIPNYLADHLGPINVLIPFVLACGVLAFAWLGIHNTPGLIVFSILYGFCSGSYVSLPPAAVARLTPDLQHVGSRMGTCFLFAALGILIGSPVAGQLVTANHTVFWRAEVFCGGTVFVSLLCTICARVANAGFSWRYKT
;
A
#
# COMPACT_ATOMS: atom_id res chain seq x y z
N MET A 1 -59.04 -28.32 -51.75
CA MET A 1 -59.18 -28.31 -50.28
C MET A 1 -57.84 -28.67 -49.68
N GLY A 2 -57.04 -27.75 -49.33
CA GLY A 2 -55.73 -27.90 -48.66
C GLY A 2 -55.66 -26.84 -47.64
N ARG A 3 -55.60 -27.20 -46.37
CA ARG A 3 -55.46 -26.29 -45.23
C ARG A 3 -53.99 -25.92 -45.03
N ASP A 4 -53.63 -24.69 -45.17
CA ASP A 4 -52.36 -24.12 -44.72
C ASP A 4 -52.33 -24.04 -43.19
N GLU A 5 -51.46 -24.77 -42.54
CA GLU A 5 -51.17 -24.64 -41.13
C GLU A 5 -50.18 -23.46 -40.91
N LEU A 6 -50.75 -22.36 -40.36
CA LEU A 6 -49.96 -21.22 -39.90
C LEU A 6 -49.21 -21.61 -38.64
N HIS A 7 -47.86 -21.69 -38.71
CA HIS A 7 -47.00 -21.73 -37.54
C HIS A 7 -47.05 -20.39 -36.80
N PRO A 8 -47.26 -20.35 -35.47
CA PRO A 8 -47.30 -19.11 -34.70
C PRO A 8 -45.89 -18.51 -34.65
N GLY A 9 -45.85 -17.21 -34.98
CA GLY A 9 -44.64 -16.39 -35.14
C GLY A 9 -43.68 -16.43 -33.94
N ARG A 10 -42.44 -16.83 -34.20
CA ARG A 10 -41.32 -16.59 -33.33
C ARG A 10 -41.08 -15.09 -33.23
N ASN A 11 -41.10 -14.56 -32.00
CA ASN A 11 -40.85 -13.15 -31.71
C ASN A 11 -39.37 -12.80 -32.00
N PRO A 12 -39.07 -11.94 -33.01
CA PRO A 12 -37.68 -11.56 -33.34
C PRO A 12 -36.88 -11.00 -32.19
N ASN A 13 -37.56 -10.41 -31.18
CA ASN A 13 -36.93 -9.89 -29.97
C ASN A 13 -36.48 -10.96 -28.99
N SER A 14 -37.00 -12.18 -29.05
CA SER A 14 -36.55 -13.30 -28.24
C SER A 14 -35.25 -13.93 -28.79
N GLU A 15 -35.12 -14.02 -30.13
CA GLU A 15 -33.88 -14.49 -30.77
C GLU A 15 -32.74 -13.47 -30.61
N LEU A 16 -33.02 -12.17 -30.72
CA LEU A 16 -32.05 -11.13 -30.43
C LEU A 16 -31.59 -11.16 -28.95
N ARG A 17 -32.48 -11.41 -28.00
CA ARG A 17 -32.11 -11.57 -26.58
C ARG A 17 -31.30 -12.85 -26.33
N CYS A 18 -31.66 -13.96 -26.95
CA CYS A 18 -30.87 -15.20 -26.87
C CYS A 18 -29.49 -15.02 -27.50
N ASN A 19 -29.39 -14.41 -28.67
CA ASN A 19 -28.10 -14.13 -29.32
C ASN A 19 -27.24 -13.16 -28.54
N VAL A 20 -27.81 -12.12 -27.90
CA VAL A 20 -27.08 -11.21 -27.04
C VAL A 20 -26.58 -11.93 -25.77
N VAL A 21 -27.37 -12.82 -25.19
CA VAL A 21 -26.97 -13.59 -24.01
C VAL A 21 -25.93 -14.66 -24.38
N GLU A 22 -26.01 -15.25 -25.57
CA GLU A 22 -24.98 -16.19 -26.08
C GLU A 22 -23.70 -15.45 -26.47
N ILE A 23 -23.77 -14.29 -27.12
CA ILE A 23 -22.61 -13.43 -27.43
C ILE A 23 -21.97 -12.89 -26.15
N GLU A 24 -22.72 -12.59 -25.09
CA GLU A 24 -22.17 -12.24 -23.77
C GLU A 24 -21.56 -13.46 -23.06
N LYS A 25 -22.09 -14.67 -23.28
CA LYS A 25 -21.47 -15.92 -22.82
C LYS A 25 -20.20 -16.27 -23.61
N GLU A 26 -20.17 -16.05 -24.92
CA GLU A 26 -18.98 -16.26 -25.75
C GLU A 26 -17.93 -15.17 -25.61
N ARG A 27 -18.27 -13.94 -25.21
CA ARG A 27 -17.31 -12.91 -24.82
C ARG A 27 -16.61 -13.21 -23.50
N GLY A 28 -16.84 -14.41 -22.92
CA GLY A 28 -16.10 -14.86 -21.75
C GLY A 28 -16.19 -13.82 -20.64
N ALA A 29 -17.37 -13.63 -20.06
CA ALA A 29 -17.45 -13.23 -18.68
C ALA A 29 -16.72 -14.32 -17.89
N GLU A 30 -15.40 -14.22 -17.78
CA GLU A 30 -14.57 -15.09 -16.96
C GLU A 30 -15.19 -15.08 -15.58
N VAL A 31 -15.75 -16.21 -15.17
CA VAL A 31 -16.36 -16.39 -13.86
C VAL A 31 -15.33 -15.99 -12.84
N VAL A 32 -15.53 -14.85 -12.17
CA VAL A 32 -14.69 -14.40 -11.09
C VAL A 32 -14.78 -15.47 -10.00
N VAL A 33 -13.70 -16.20 -9.79
CA VAL A 33 -13.68 -17.34 -8.87
C VAL A 33 -13.28 -16.83 -7.50
N ASP A 34 -14.26 -16.42 -6.67
CA ASP A 34 -14.04 -16.09 -5.25
C ASP A 34 -13.53 -17.28 -4.42
N HIS A 35 -13.36 -18.45 -5.05
CA HIS A 35 -12.99 -19.73 -4.43
C HIS A 35 -11.97 -20.48 -5.28
N GLY A 36 -11.13 -21.26 -4.63
CA GLY A 36 -10.15 -22.13 -5.28
C GLY A 36 -8.72 -21.86 -4.83
N ILE A 37 -7.93 -22.91 -4.80
CA ILE A 37 -6.51 -22.86 -4.35
C ILE A 37 -5.72 -21.87 -5.20
N VAL A 38 -5.98 -21.79 -6.51
CA VAL A 38 -5.25 -20.90 -7.43
C VAL A 38 -5.41 -19.42 -7.04
N ALA A 39 -6.62 -18.97 -6.67
CA ALA A 39 -6.87 -17.61 -6.25
C ALA A 39 -6.10 -17.27 -4.95
N TRP A 40 -6.11 -18.17 -3.98
CA TRP A 40 -5.39 -17.98 -2.72
C TRP A 40 -3.87 -18.08 -2.88
N LEU A 41 -3.38 -18.83 -3.86
CA LEU A 41 -1.95 -18.81 -4.22
C LEU A 41 -1.51 -17.46 -4.80
N GLN A 42 -2.40 -16.73 -5.52
CA GLN A 42 -2.10 -15.34 -5.91
C GLN A 42 -1.98 -14.42 -4.70
N VAL A 43 -2.86 -14.60 -3.70
CA VAL A 43 -2.78 -13.84 -2.44
C VAL A 43 -1.45 -14.10 -1.73
N LEU A 44 -1.01 -15.37 -1.65
CA LEU A 44 0.28 -15.72 -1.06
C LEU A 44 1.46 -15.12 -1.85
N GLY A 45 1.45 -15.20 -3.18
CA GLY A 45 2.50 -14.60 -4.01
C GLY A 45 2.58 -13.08 -3.85
N ALA A 46 1.43 -12.40 -3.83
CA ALA A 46 1.37 -10.96 -3.59
C ALA A 46 1.75 -10.57 -2.14
N PHE A 47 1.36 -11.37 -1.14
CA PHE A 47 1.80 -11.21 0.24
C PHE A 47 3.33 -11.23 0.36
N ILE A 48 3.99 -12.16 -0.33
CA ILE A 48 5.46 -12.27 -0.38
C ILE A 48 6.07 -11.01 -1.02
N ASN A 49 5.47 -10.48 -2.08
CA ASN A 49 5.94 -9.22 -2.66
C ASN A 49 5.85 -8.07 -1.65
N PHE A 50 4.72 -7.95 -0.92
CA PHE A 50 4.56 -6.93 0.12
C PHE A 50 5.49 -7.13 1.32
N PHE A 51 5.74 -8.37 1.70
CA PHE A 51 6.69 -8.72 2.74
C PHE A 51 8.11 -8.20 2.42
N ASN A 52 8.57 -8.37 1.18
CA ASN A 52 9.91 -7.98 0.75
C ASN A 52 10.03 -6.51 0.34
N THR A 53 8.93 -5.84 -0.06
CA THR A 53 8.95 -4.43 -0.49
C THR A 53 8.58 -3.51 0.67
N TRP A 54 7.28 -3.31 0.93
CA TRP A 54 6.81 -2.49 2.04
C TRP A 54 7.32 -2.97 3.40
N GLY A 55 7.61 -4.27 3.57
CA GLY A 55 8.19 -4.79 4.81
C GLY A 55 9.55 -4.17 5.11
N ILE A 56 10.43 -4.09 4.11
CA ILE A 56 11.76 -3.47 4.27
C ILE A 56 11.63 -1.95 4.42
N ILE A 57 10.74 -1.30 3.66
CA ILE A 57 10.49 0.15 3.79
C ILE A 57 9.99 0.51 5.20
N ASN A 58 9.00 -0.21 5.71
CA ASN A 58 8.48 0.03 7.07
C ASN A 58 9.49 -0.32 8.18
N ALA A 59 10.53 -1.10 7.88
CA ALA A 59 11.66 -1.35 8.75
C ALA A 59 12.73 -0.22 8.70
N PHE A 60 12.56 0.79 7.81
CA PHE A 60 13.58 1.82 7.57
C PHE A 60 14.00 2.57 8.83
N GLY A 61 13.12 2.77 9.79
CA GLY A 61 13.49 3.39 11.07
C GLY A 61 14.65 2.69 11.78
N THR A 62 14.78 1.36 11.65
CA THR A 62 15.92 0.58 12.16
C THR A 62 17.19 0.85 11.36
N PHE A 63 17.09 0.91 10.03
CA PHE A 63 18.22 1.25 9.15
C PHE A 63 18.66 2.70 9.32
N GLN A 64 17.71 3.63 9.49
CA GLN A 64 18.00 5.05 9.73
C GLN A 64 18.84 5.25 10.98
N ALA A 65 18.46 4.65 12.10
CA ALA A 65 19.24 4.74 13.34
C ALA A 65 20.67 4.20 13.17
N HIS A 66 20.83 3.11 12.40
CA HIS A 66 22.14 2.57 12.07
C HIS A 66 22.95 3.50 11.15
N TYR A 67 22.34 4.06 10.09
CA TYR A 67 23.03 4.97 9.18
C TYR A 67 23.44 6.29 9.85
N GLN A 68 22.69 6.78 10.83
CA GLN A 68 23.08 7.95 11.64
C GLN A 68 24.39 7.69 12.42
N GLN A 69 24.61 6.46 12.89
CA GLN A 69 25.85 6.09 13.56
C GLN A 69 27.00 5.86 12.57
N ARG A 70 26.70 5.33 11.38
CA ARG A 70 27.69 4.99 10.36
C ARG A 70 28.18 6.22 9.58
N PHE A 71 27.33 7.23 9.38
CA PHE A 71 27.60 8.46 8.65
C PHE A 71 27.36 9.69 9.54
N PRO A 72 28.17 9.90 10.59
CA PRO A 72 27.93 10.97 11.56
C PRO A 72 28.05 12.39 10.96
N GLU A 73 28.69 12.53 9.80
CA GLU A 73 28.80 13.77 9.03
C GLU A 73 27.50 14.15 8.30
N GLN A 74 26.57 13.17 8.12
CA GLN A 74 25.29 13.42 7.47
C GLN A 74 24.20 13.81 8.48
N SER A 75 23.41 14.82 8.12
CA SER A 75 22.27 15.20 8.93
C SER A 75 21.21 14.08 8.95
N ALA A 76 20.45 13.98 10.04
CA ALA A 76 19.33 13.06 10.12
C ALA A 76 18.32 13.23 8.97
N SER A 77 18.14 14.49 8.51
CA SER A 77 17.31 14.83 7.36
C SER A 77 17.86 14.23 6.06
N ASN A 78 19.18 14.29 5.82
CA ASN A 78 19.80 13.70 4.63
C ASN A 78 19.60 12.19 4.60
N ILE A 79 19.75 11.53 5.75
CA ILE A 79 19.55 10.07 5.86
C ILE A 79 18.08 9.69 5.64
N SER A 80 17.14 10.50 6.14
CA SER A 80 15.69 10.26 5.94
C SER A 80 15.27 10.30 4.47
N TRP A 81 16.01 11.00 3.59
CA TRP A 81 15.72 11.00 2.16
C TRP A 81 15.83 9.61 1.53
N ILE A 82 16.65 8.68 2.08
CA ILE A 82 16.73 7.30 1.58
C ILE A 82 15.35 6.63 1.63
N GLY A 83 14.70 6.66 2.81
CA GLY A 83 13.38 6.06 2.98
C GLY A 83 12.26 6.84 2.28
N SER A 84 12.36 8.18 2.19
CA SER A 84 11.36 9.00 1.50
C SER A 84 11.36 8.75 -0.01
N ILE A 85 12.53 8.67 -0.64
CA ILE A 85 12.68 8.38 -2.07
C ILE A 85 12.20 6.95 -2.36
N ASP A 86 12.57 6.00 -1.51
CA ASP A 86 12.17 4.61 -1.62
C ASP A 86 10.63 4.46 -1.59
N ALA A 87 9.96 5.02 -0.57
CA ALA A 87 8.51 5.01 -0.46
C ALA A 87 7.81 5.77 -1.61
N PHE A 88 8.37 6.92 -2.04
CA PHE A 88 7.87 7.67 -3.18
C PHE A 88 7.95 6.84 -4.47
N LEU A 89 9.09 6.21 -4.76
CA LEU A 89 9.27 5.40 -5.96
C LEU A 89 8.38 4.15 -5.93
N LEU A 90 8.23 3.50 -4.77
CA LEU A 90 7.36 2.34 -4.61
C LEU A 90 5.92 2.66 -5.06
N MET A 91 5.34 3.75 -4.59
CA MET A 91 3.96 4.10 -4.93
C MET A 91 3.87 4.88 -6.24
N GLY A 92 4.78 5.83 -6.46
CA GLY A 92 4.74 6.74 -7.61
C GLY A 92 4.98 6.03 -8.94
N LEU A 93 5.83 5.00 -8.97
CA LEU A 93 6.05 4.20 -10.18
C LEU A 93 4.80 3.41 -10.61
N GLY A 94 3.76 3.34 -9.78
CA GLY A 94 2.46 2.79 -10.13
C GLY A 94 1.85 3.40 -11.39
N ILE A 95 2.18 4.68 -11.69
CA ILE A 95 1.74 5.35 -12.92
C ILE A 95 2.33 4.71 -14.18
N VAL A 96 3.45 4.03 -14.08
CA VAL A 96 4.09 3.28 -15.17
C VAL A 96 3.75 1.80 -15.08
N SER A 97 3.92 1.19 -13.89
CA SER A 97 3.71 -0.24 -13.71
C SER A 97 2.24 -0.66 -13.82
N GLY A 98 1.29 0.23 -13.49
CA GLY A 98 -0.14 -0.02 -13.65
C GLY A 98 -0.55 -0.21 -15.11
N PRO A 99 -0.33 0.77 -15.99
CA PRO A 99 -0.61 0.64 -17.42
C PRO A 99 0.15 -0.49 -18.12
N LEU A 100 1.39 -0.74 -17.73
CA LEU A 100 2.16 -1.87 -18.26
C LEU A 100 1.53 -3.21 -17.85
N LEU A 101 0.98 -3.30 -16.63
CA LEU A 101 0.18 -4.46 -16.22
C LEU A 101 -1.07 -4.61 -17.10
N ASP A 102 -1.83 -3.53 -17.32
CA ASP A 102 -3.05 -3.54 -18.15
C ASP A 102 -2.74 -3.95 -19.59
N GLN A 103 -1.50 -3.67 -20.09
CA GLN A 103 -0.99 -4.11 -21.40
C GLN A 103 -0.46 -5.56 -21.40
N GLY A 104 -0.46 -6.26 -20.27
CA GLY A 104 -0.02 -7.65 -20.16
C GLY A 104 1.46 -7.86 -19.83
N TRP A 105 2.22 -6.81 -19.50
CA TRP A 105 3.66 -6.90 -19.18
C TRP A 105 3.94 -7.36 -17.75
N PHE A 106 3.01 -8.07 -17.11
CA PHE A 106 3.15 -8.52 -15.74
C PHE A 106 4.45 -9.26 -15.45
N ARG A 107 4.80 -10.24 -16.29
CA ARG A 107 6.02 -11.06 -16.08
C ARG A 107 7.29 -10.23 -16.12
N THR A 108 7.35 -9.27 -17.04
CA THR A 108 8.49 -8.34 -17.14
C THR A 108 8.58 -7.48 -15.88
N LEU A 109 7.46 -6.92 -15.39
CA LEU A 109 7.43 -6.14 -14.16
C LEU A 109 7.84 -6.98 -12.94
N GLN A 110 7.36 -8.22 -12.84
CA GLN A 110 7.70 -9.12 -11.74
C GLN A 110 9.20 -9.46 -11.73
N LEU A 111 9.78 -9.80 -12.88
CA LEU A 111 11.18 -10.18 -12.98
C LEU A 111 12.12 -8.98 -12.82
N SER A 112 11.87 -7.87 -13.54
CA SER A 112 12.69 -6.65 -13.42
C SER A 112 12.60 -6.03 -12.03
N GLY A 113 11.39 -6.00 -11.44
CA GLY A 113 11.19 -5.50 -10.08
C GLY A 113 11.94 -6.35 -9.05
N THR A 114 11.83 -7.68 -9.10
CA THR A 114 12.59 -8.58 -8.24
C THR A 114 14.10 -8.40 -8.39
N PHE A 115 14.59 -8.29 -9.63
CA PHE A 115 16.02 -8.07 -9.89
C PHE A 115 16.50 -6.75 -9.27
N LEU A 116 15.77 -5.64 -9.47
CA LEU A 116 16.13 -4.34 -8.92
C LEU A 116 16.09 -4.30 -7.39
N VAL A 117 15.09 -4.93 -6.77
CA VAL A 117 15.01 -5.04 -5.29
C VAL A 117 16.23 -5.78 -4.76
N LEU A 118 16.56 -6.95 -5.30
CA LEU A 118 17.71 -7.73 -4.88
C LEU A 118 19.03 -7.00 -5.14
N LEU A 119 19.18 -6.39 -6.32
CA LEU A 119 20.34 -5.57 -6.66
C LEU A 119 20.51 -4.44 -5.65
N GLY A 120 19.43 -3.73 -5.30
CA GLY A 120 19.46 -2.66 -4.30
C GLY A 120 19.94 -3.15 -2.93
N ILE A 121 19.43 -4.28 -2.42
CA ILE A 121 19.83 -4.84 -1.13
C ILE A 121 21.31 -5.28 -1.17
N PHE A 122 21.73 -6.01 -2.21
CA PHE A 122 23.12 -6.49 -2.30
C PHE A 122 24.10 -5.35 -2.51
N MET A 123 23.76 -4.32 -3.31
CA MET A 123 24.61 -3.13 -3.47
C MET A 123 24.70 -2.32 -2.17
N ALA A 124 23.59 -2.15 -1.43
CA ALA A 124 23.62 -1.51 -0.12
C ALA A 124 24.54 -2.27 0.88
N SER A 125 24.64 -3.61 0.75
CA SER A 125 25.48 -4.44 1.62
C SER A 125 26.98 -4.21 1.44
N ILE A 126 27.42 -3.71 0.30
CA ILE A 126 28.84 -3.41 -0.01
C ILE A 126 29.13 -1.91 -0.06
N ALA A 127 28.10 -1.08 0.06
CA ALA A 127 28.21 0.37 0.03
C ALA A 127 29.09 0.88 1.18
N LYS A 128 30.00 1.82 0.90
CA LYS A 128 30.90 2.44 1.88
C LYS A 128 30.55 3.90 2.13
N GLU A 129 30.06 4.59 1.10
CA GLU A 129 29.74 6.00 1.10
C GLU A 129 28.20 6.22 1.16
N PHE A 130 27.80 7.34 1.70
CA PHE A 130 26.39 7.70 1.84
C PHE A 130 25.64 7.69 0.48
N TRP A 131 26.23 8.30 -0.56
CA TRP A 131 25.60 8.35 -1.88
C TRP A 131 25.37 6.96 -2.51
N GLN A 132 26.23 5.98 -2.18
CA GLN A 132 26.07 4.58 -2.64
C GLN A 132 24.84 3.94 -1.98
N VAL A 133 24.64 4.17 -0.68
CA VAL A 133 23.44 3.70 0.03
C VAL A 133 22.19 4.37 -0.53
N MET A 134 22.24 5.68 -0.79
CA MET A 134 21.13 6.43 -1.38
C MET A 134 20.73 5.85 -2.75
N LEU A 135 21.69 5.58 -3.64
CA LEU A 135 21.40 4.99 -4.95
C LEU A 135 20.95 3.53 -4.85
N ALA A 136 21.54 2.75 -3.97
CA ALA A 136 21.24 1.32 -3.84
C ALA A 136 19.88 1.11 -3.15
N GLN A 137 19.70 1.64 -1.94
CA GLN A 137 18.49 1.44 -1.15
C GLN A 137 17.39 2.44 -1.51
N GLY A 138 17.70 3.74 -1.66
CA GLY A 138 16.68 4.74 -1.99
C GLY A 138 16.15 4.56 -3.41
N VAL A 139 17.05 4.54 -4.42
CA VAL A 139 16.63 4.57 -5.82
C VAL A 139 16.42 3.18 -6.40
N CYS A 140 17.45 2.33 -6.41
CA CYS A 140 17.40 1.04 -7.09
C CYS A 140 16.35 0.11 -6.46
N PHE A 141 16.37 -0.02 -5.14
CA PHE A 141 15.38 -0.80 -4.41
C PHE A 141 13.96 -0.21 -4.56
N GLY A 142 13.80 1.11 -4.44
CA GLY A 142 12.52 1.79 -4.61
C GLY A 142 11.90 1.60 -5.99
N LEU A 143 12.69 1.69 -7.08
CA LEU A 143 12.26 1.38 -8.44
C LEU A 143 11.78 -0.07 -8.57
N GLY A 144 12.52 -1.01 -8.00
CA GLY A 144 12.15 -2.42 -7.98
C GLY A 144 10.82 -2.64 -7.24
N CYS A 145 10.66 -2.00 -6.08
CA CYS A 145 9.42 -2.05 -5.31
C CYS A 145 8.22 -1.51 -6.08
N GLY A 146 8.38 -0.39 -6.80
CA GLY A 146 7.32 0.21 -7.61
C GLY A 146 6.88 -0.65 -8.80
N CYS A 147 7.79 -1.45 -9.36
CA CYS A 147 7.44 -2.47 -10.37
C CYS A 147 6.58 -3.60 -9.80
N LEU A 148 6.71 -3.92 -8.50
CA LEU A 148 6.04 -5.05 -7.86
C LEU A 148 4.74 -4.66 -7.16
N TYR A 149 4.65 -3.46 -6.59
CA TYR A 149 3.56 -3.04 -5.71
C TYR A 149 2.20 -3.02 -6.40
N THR A 150 2.02 -2.12 -7.37
CA THR A 150 0.74 -1.95 -8.08
C THR A 150 0.28 -3.22 -8.78
N PRO A 151 1.14 -3.95 -9.53
CA PRO A 151 0.74 -5.20 -10.17
C PRO A 151 0.30 -6.28 -9.17
N SER A 152 0.94 -6.40 -8.01
CA SER A 152 0.58 -7.40 -7.02
C SER A 152 -0.85 -7.23 -6.50
N VAL A 153 -1.25 -5.98 -6.18
CA VAL A 153 -2.60 -5.68 -5.70
C VAL A 153 -3.63 -5.78 -6.81
N ALA A 154 -3.30 -5.25 -7.98
CA ALA A 154 -4.22 -5.25 -9.12
C ALA A 154 -4.56 -6.68 -9.56
N ILE A 155 -3.58 -7.58 -9.64
CA ILE A 155 -3.83 -8.99 -9.98
C ILE A 155 -4.78 -9.64 -8.98
N VAL A 156 -4.54 -9.51 -7.68
CA VAL A 156 -5.42 -10.10 -6.66
C VAL A 156 -6.84 -9.58 -6.80
N SER A 157 -7.00 -8.29 -7.12
CA SER A 157 -8.32 -7.67 -7.35
C SER A 157 -9.10 -8.30 -8.51
N THR A 158 -8.42 -8.96 -9.45
CA THR A 158 -9.06 -9.64 -10.60
C THR A 158 -9.53 -11.05 -10.29
N TYR A 159 -9.01 -11.69 -9.24
CA TYR A 159 -9.39 -13.03 -8.81
C TYR A 159 -10.55 -13.06 -7.82
N PHE A 160 -10.83 -11.94 -7.14
CA PHE A 160 -11.84 -11.85 -6.10
C PHE A 160 -12.85 -10.73 -6.38
N GLN A 161 -14.14 -11.03 -6.18
CA GLN A 161 -15.23 -10.07 -6.27
C GLN A 161 -15.88 -9.85 -4.90
N LYS A 162 -16.35 -10.91 -4.25
CA LYS A 162 -17.02 -10.85 -2.93
C LYS A 162 -16.04 -10.72 -1.77
N LYS A 163 -14.85 -11.36 -1.89
CA LYS A 163 -13.80 -11.40 -0.87
C LYS A 163 -12.59 -10.53 -1.24
N ARG A 164 -12.79 -9.50 -2.08
CA ARG A 164 -11.69 -8.68 -2.62
C ARG A 164 -10.95 -7.94 -1.52
N SER A 165 -11.67 -7.31 -0.59
CA SER A 165 -11.05 -6.50 0.45
C SER A 165 -10.24 -7.35 1.42
N ILE A 166 -10.77 -8.48 1.88
CA ILE A 166 -10.00 -9.37 2.76
C ILE A 166 -8.77 -9.97 2.06
N ALA A 167 -8.89 -10.33 0.77
CA ALA A 167 -7.75 -10.81 0.00
C ALA A 167 -6.64 -9.75 -0.09
N ILE A 168 -6.99 -8.48 -0.37
CA ILE A 168 -6.05 -7.34 -0.35
C ILE A 168 -5.52 -7.09 1.07
N GLY A 169 -6.35 -7.23 2.09
CA GLY A 169 -5.95 -7.11 3.50
C GLY A 169 -4.87 -8.12 3.87
N ILE A 170 -5.01 -9.39 3.45
CA ILE A 170 -4.00 -10.43 3.65
C ILE A 170 -2.71 -10.08 2.90
N VAL A 171 -2.81 -9.68 1.63
CA VAL A 171 -1.64 -9.25 0.84
C VAL A 171 -0.88 -8.13 1.54
N THR A 172 -1.58 -7.07 1.91
CA THR A 172 -0.95 -5.90 2.53
C THR A 172 -0.42 -6.19 3.93
N SER A 173 -0.99 -7.16 4.66
CA SER A 173 -0.47 -7.58 5.97
C SER A 173 0.97 -8.13 5.87
N GLY A 174 1.36 -8.63 4.70
CA GLY A 174 2.74 -9.03 4.40
C GLY A 174 3.76 -7.96 4.75
N SER A 175 3.44 -6.68 4.54
CA SER A 175 4.33 -5.58 4.90
C SER A 175 4.52 -5.41 6.41
N GLY A 176 3.48 -5.65 7.21
CA GLY A 176 3.58 -5.63 8.67
C GLY A 176 4.46 -6.77 9.19
N PHE A 177 4.23 -7.99 8.69
CA PHE A 177 5.09 -9.14 9.01
C PHE A 177 6.54 -8.91 8.58
N GLY A 178 6.75 -8.41 7.35
CA GLY A 178 8.08 -8.11 6.83
C GLY A 178 8.80 -7.07 7.69
N SER A 179 8.13 -5.98 8.07
CA SER A 179 8.71 -4.94 8.91
C SER A 179 9.17 -5.47 10.27
N VAL A 180 8.34 -6.23 10.95
CA VAL A 180 8.70 -6.83 12.24
C VAL A 180 9.88 -7.77 12.09
N ILE A 181 9.83 -8.69 11.11
CA ILE A 181 10.86 -9.70 10.91
C ILE A 181 12.19 -9.07 10.49
N TYR A 182 12.19 -8.15 9.50
CA TYR A 182 13.41 -7.54 9.00
C TYR A 182 14.05 -6.57 10.00
N SER A 183 13.25 -5.82 10.77
CA SER A 183 13.77 -4.97 11.84
C SER A 183 14.46 -5.79 12.91
N ILE A 184 13.83 -6.86 13.41
CA ILE A 184 14.40 -7.73 14.43
C ILE A 184 15.63 -8.46 13.89
N LEU A 185 15.54 -8.99 12.66
CA LEU A 185 16.63 -9.71 12.03
C LEU A 185 17.88 -8.84 11.88
N PHE A 186 17.71 -7.61 11.34
CA PHE A 186 18.82 -6.67 11.20
C PHE A 186 19.41 -6.30 12.55
N HIS A 187 18.58 -5.96 13.53
CA HIS A 187 19.03 -5.58 14.87
C HIS A 187 19.79 -6.69 15.60
N GLN A 188 19.44 -7.95 15.38
CA GLN A 188 20.10 -9.11 15.99
C GLN A 188 21.37 -9.53 15.24
N LEU A 189 21.39 -9.44 13.93
CA LEU A 189 22.52 -9.89 13.11
C LEU A 189 23.60 -8.84 13.01
N GLN A 190 23.25 -7.56 12.91
CA GLN A 190 24.21 -6.47 12.70
C GLN A 190 25.34 -6.45 13.73
N PRO A 191 25.11 -6.58 15.07
CA PRO A 191 26.18 -6.60 16.05
C PRO A 191 27.05 -7.87 16.00
N ARG A 192 26.54 -8.98 15.43
CA ARG A 192 27.20 -10.29 15.42
C ARG A 192 28.05 -10.52 14.19
N ILE A 193 27.54 -10.15 13.01
CA ILE A 193 28.15 -10.47 11.71
C ILE A 193 28.49 -9.24 10.86
N GLY A 194 28.21 -8.05 11.39
CA GLY A 194 28.42 -6.76 10.71
C GLY A 194 27.32 -6.41 9.69
N ASP A 195 27.29 -5.12 9.31
CA ASP A 195 26.23 -4.50 8.49
C ASP A 195 26.03 -5.19 7.15
N GLY A 196 27.11 -5.34 6.39
CA GLY A 196 27.05 -5.91 5.05
C GLY A 196 26.58 -7.37 5.05
N SER A 197 26.98 -8.16 6.05
CA SER A 197 26.55 -9.55 6.17
C SER A 197 25.09 -9.65 6.61
N ALA A 198 24.63 -8.76 7.49
CA ALA A 198 23.24 -8.70 7.91
C ALA A 198 22.31 -8.32 6.73
N LEU A 199 22.70 -7.33 5.90
CA LEU A 199 21.98 -6.98 4.69
C LEU A 199 21.97 -8.11 3.65
N ARG A 200 23.09 -8.82 3.48
CA ARG A 200 23.14 -10.01 2.60
C ARG A 200 22.22 -11.12 3.09
N ALA A 201 22.13 -11.35 4.41
CA ALA A 201 21.20 -12.34 4.96
C ALA A 201 19.74 -11.97 4.62
N ILE A 202 19.37 -10.70 4.74
CA ILE A 202 18.06 -10.18 4.30
C ILE A 202 17.87 -10.42 2.79
N GLY A 203 18.90 -10.13 1.98
CA GLY A 203 18.88 -10.34 0.52
C GLY A 203 18.67 -11.81 0.13
N TYR A 204 19.28 -12.76 0.83
CA TYR A 204 19.05 -14.19 0.57
C TYR A 204 17.65 -14.67 0.95
N ILE A 205 17.09 -14.17 2.05
CA ILE A 205 15.69 -14.45 2.42
C ILE A 205 14.74 -13.87 1.35
N ALA A 206 15.00 -12.62 0.93
CA ALA A 206 14.22 -11.99 -0.13
C ALA A 206 14.33 -12.77 -1.45
N LEU A 207 15.50 -13.21 -1.85
CA LEU A 207 15.72 -14.03 -3.05
C LEU A 207 14.87 -15.31 -3.01
N GLY A 208 14.97 -16.09 -1.93
CA GLY A 208 14.22 -17.34 -1.79
C GLY A 208 12.72 -17.15 -1.83
N THR A 209 12.22 -16.13 -1.14
CA THR A 209 10.79 -15.81 -1.11
C THR A 209 10.29 -15.21 -2.43
N PHE A 210 11.08 -14.39 -3.13
CA PHE A 210 10.71 -13.89 -4.47
C PHE A 210 10.63 -15.00 -5.52
N VAL A 211 11.52 -16.00 -5.48
CA VAL A 211 11.41 -17.18 -6.36
C VAL A 211 10.03 -17.85 -6.19
N LEU A 212 9.59 -18.02 -4.94
CA LEU A 212 8.26 -18.56 -4.67
C LEU A 212 7.15 -17.63 -5.22
N SER A 213 7.26 -16.31 -5.02
CA SER A 213 6.29 -15.35 -5.56
C SER A 213 6.19 -15.41 -7.09
N ILE A 214 7.32 -15.48 -7.81
CA ILE A 214 7.37 -15.58 -9.27
C ILE A 214 6.65 -16.84 -9.79
N ILE A 215 6.78 -17.96 -9.08
CA ILE A 215 6.12 -19.22 -9.46
C ILE A 215 4.61 -19.14 -9.23
N LEU A 216 4.19 -18.51 -8.15
CA LEU A 216 2.79 -18.46 -7.73
C LEU A 216 1.96 -17.46 -8.53
N LEU A 217 2.49 -16.25 -8.81
CA LEU A 217 1.73 -15.17 -9.42
C LEU A 217 1.49 -15.42 -10.92
N ARG A 218 0.21 -15.35 -11.33
CA ARG A 218 -0.22 -15.54 -12.72
C ARG A 218 -1.30 -14.53 -13.09
N PRO A 219 -1.11 -13.70 -14.14
CA PRO A 219 -2.15 -12.80 -14.62
C PRO A 219 -3.30 -13.60 -15.23
N ARG A 220 -4.53 -13.16 -15.01
CA ARG A 220 -5.74 -13.83 -15.50
C ARG A 220 -6.48 -13.05 -16.59
N ILE A 221 -6.45 -11.71 -16.50
CA ILE A 221 -7.16 -10.84 -17.44
C ILE A 221 -6.37 -10.71 -18.74
N GLN A 222 -7.07 -10.77 -19.88
CA GLN A 222 -6.47 -10.46 -21.17
C GLN A 222 -6.06 -9.00 -21.24
N PRO A 223 -4.90 -8.68 -21.85
CA PRO A 223 -4.41 -7.31 -21.94
C PRO A 223 -5.40 -6.39 -22.66
N ALA A 224 -5.58 -5.18 -22.13
CA ALA A 224 -6.30 -4.13 -22.82
C ALA A 224 -5.53 -3.71 -24.08
N LYS A 225 -6.21 -3.58 -25.23
CA LYS A 225 -5.58 -3.28 -26.54
C LYS A 225 -4.88 -1.90 -26.58
N LYS A 226 -5.27 -0.94 -25.73
CA LYS A 226 -4.60 0.38 -25.54
C LYS A 226 -4.91 0.88 -24.12
N GLY A 227 -3.95 0.84 -23.23
CA GLY A 227 -4.03 1.49 -21.90
C GLY A 227 -3.44 2.92 -21.97
N SER A 228 -4.11 3.89 -21.36
CA SER A 228 -3.53 5.22 -21.11
C SER A 228 -2.63 5.14 -19.87
N TYR A 229 -1.45 5.75 -19.93
CA TYR A 229 -0.56 5.82 -18.76
C TYR A 229 -1.14 6.59 -17.60
N PHE A 230 -1.99 7.55 -17.86
CA PHE A 230 -2.65 8.34 -16.83
C PHE A 230 -4.17 8.28 -17.03
N ALA A 231 -4.90 7.95 -15.97
CA ALA A 231 -6.35 7.80 -16.02
C ALA A 231 -7.07 9.16 -15.96
N TYR A 232 -6.80 10.08 -16.92
CA TYR A 232 -7.43 11.41 -16.95
C TYR A 232 -8.95 11.37 -16.93
N SER A 233 -9.54 10.40 -17.62
CA SER A 233 -11.00 10.22 -17.66
C SER A 233 -11.59 9.92 -16.29
N ALA A 234 -10.85 9.24 -15.41
CA ALA A 234 -11.31 8.91 -14.07
C ALA A 234 -11.52 10.14 -13.19
N PHE A 235 -10.77 11.23 -13.40
CA PHE A 235 -10.98 12.50 -12.67
C PHE A 235 -12.27 13.23 -13.04
N LYS A 236 -12.90 12.88 -14.15
CA LYS A 236 -14.27 13.37 -14.47
C LYS A 236 -15.33 12.70 -13.61
N GLU A 237 -14.99 11.62 -12.95
CA GLU A 237 -15.87 10.91 -12.00
C GLU A 237 -15.67 11.50 -10.59
N PRO A 238 -16.64 12.24 -10.02
CA PRO A 238 -16.47 12.88 -8.71
C PRO A 238 -16.06 11.92 -7.58
N PRO A 239 -16.59 10.66 -7.50
CA PRO A 239 -16.17 9.73 -6.47
C PRO A 239 -14.68 9.42 -6.50
N TYR A 240 -14.13 9.18 -7.69
CA TYR A 240 -12.71 8.87 -7.86
C TYR A 240 -11.83 10.10 -7.57
N ALA A 241 -12.21 11.28 -8.04
CA ALA A 241 -11.45 12.51 -7.83
C ALA A 241 -11.38 12.88 -6.35
N TRP A 242 -12.50 12.87 -5.62
CA TRP A 242 -12.54 13.12 -4.19
C TRP A 242 -11.76 12.05 -3.40
N PHE A 243 -11.89 10.77 -3.80
CA PHE A 243 -11.15 9.71 -3.16
C PHE A 243 -9.64 9.88 -3.32
N THR A 244 -9.17 10.21 -4.53
CA THR A 244 -7.74 10.45 -4.82
C THR A 244 -7.21 11.65 -4.03
N ALA A 245 -7.99 12.75 -3.93
CA ALA A 245 -7.64 13.89 -3.08
C ALA A 245 -7.56 13.48 -1.60
N GLY A 246 -8.50 12.66 -1.10
CA GLY A 246 -8.47 12.12 0.25
C GLY A 246 -7.22 11.29 0.52
N VAL A 247 -6.84 10.44 -0.42
CA VAL A 247 -5.63 9.62 -0.34
C VAL A 247 -4.37 10.50 -0.29
N PHE A 248 -4.28 11.55 -1.12
CA PHE A 248 -3.15 12.50 -1.08
C PHE A 248 -2.97 13.14 0.30
N PHE A 249 -4.00 13.77 0.84
CA PHE A 249 -3.92 14.40 2.16
C PHE A 249 -3.71 13.40 3.30
N GLY A 250 -4.31 12.22 3.19
CA GLY A 250 -4.16 11.19 4.19
C GLY A 250 -2.73 10.66 4.27
N TYR A 251 -2.13 10.32 3.14
CA TYR A 251 -0.74 9.87 3.11
C TYR A 251 0.26 10.96 3.49
N MET A 252 -0.08 12.24 3.31
CA MET A 252 0.72 13.36 3.80
C MET A 252 0.86 13.37 5.33
N GLY A 253 -0.17 12.96 6.08
CA GLY A 253 -0.14 12.93 7.55
C GLY A 253 0.15 11.55 8.15
N LEU A 254 -0.38 10.49 7.53
CA LEU A 254 -0.44 9.15 8.11
C LEU A 254 0.92 8.57 8.51
N TYR A 255 1.96 8.87 7.75
CA TYR A 255 3.31 8.33 7.98
C TYR A 255 4.09 9.06 9.07
N ILE A 256 3.66 10.27 9.48
CA ILE A 256 4.37 11.07 10.49
C ILE A 256 4.55 10.30 11.81
N PRO A 257 3.52 9.69 12.43
CA PRO A 257 3.75 8.90 13.63
C PRO A 257 4.60 7.65 13.39
N ILE A 258 4.50 7.02 12.20
CA ILE A 258 5.28 5.83 11.86
C ILE A 258 6.78 6.17 11.81
N ASP A 259 7.13 7.31 11.21
CA ASP A 259 8.51 7.76 11.04
C ASP A 259 9.11 8.33 12.33
N TYR A 260 8.28 9.00 13.15
CA TYR A 260 8.76 9.79 14.29
C TYR A 260 8.48 9.19 15.67
N VAL A 261 7.72 8.08 15.79
CA VAL A 261 7.40 7.48 17.10
C VAL A 261 8.65 7.06 17.89
N SER A 262 9.68 6.53 17.21
CA SER A 262 10.94 6.15 17.85
C SER A 262 11.72 7.38 18.31
N SER A 263 11.79 8.43 17.49
CA SER A 263 12.44 9.71 17.83
C SER A 263 11.70 10.42 18.96
N TYR A 264 10.35 10.36 18.96
CA TYR A 264 9.54 10.88 20.06
C TYR A 264 9.78 10.11 21.37
N ALA A 265 9.90 8.79 21.30
CA ALA A 265 10.22 7.95 22.46
C ALA A 265 11.56 8.37 23.10
N GLN A 266 12.58 8.68 22.30
CA GLN A 266 13.90 9.10 22.81
C GLN A 266 13.91 10.58 23.24
N GLY A 267 13.50 11.49 22.37
CA GLY A 267 13.62 12.94 22.56
C GLY A 267 12.47 13.54 23.38
N GLY A 268 11.23 13.11 23.15
CA GLY A 268 10.04 13.64 23.79
C GLY A 268 9.82 13.11 25.21
N ILE A 269 9.85 11.78 25.38
CA ILE A 269 9.58 11.13 26.67
C ILE A 269 10.80 10.52 27.35
N ARG A 270 11.98 10.60 26.74
CA ARG A 270 13.26 10.09 27.28
C ARG A 270 13.22 8.61 27.65
N ALA A 271 12.55 7.80 26.85
CA ALA A 271 12.53 6.36 27.01
C ALA A 271 13.92 5.75 26.72
N SER A 272 14.16 4.53 27.24
CA SER A 272 15.42 3.85 26.95
C SER A 272 15.56 3.56 25.44
N PRO A 273 16.77 3.51 24.88
CA PRO A 273 17.01 3.21 23.47
C PRO A 273 16.36 1.89 23.02
N SER A 274 16.35 0.88 23.89
CA SER A 274 15.69 -0.41 23.62
C SER A 274 14.17 -0.25 23.45
N ILE A 275 13.51 0.50 24.33
CA ILE A 275 12.06 0.74 24.22
C ILE A 275 11.76 1.54 22.95
N ALA A 276 12.53 2.58 22.67
CA ALA A 276 12.36 3.40 21.47
C ALA A 276 12.49 2.59 20.18
N PHE A 277 13.42 1.64 20.14
CA PHE A 277 13.56 0.71 19.01
C PHE A 277 12.28 -0.12 18.81
N TYR A 278 11.70 -0.67 19.87
CA TYR A 278 10.52 -1.53 19.76
C TYR A 278 9.23 -0.78 19.38
N MET A 279 9.17 0.55 19.45
CA MET A 279 7.95 1.31 19.09
C MET A 279 7.52 1.06 17.64
N VAL A 280 8.45 1.02 16.68
CA VAL A 280 8.14 0.75 15.27
C VAL A 280 7.64 -0.70 15.04
N PRO A 281 8.31 -1.76 15.54
CA PRO A 281 7.77 -3.11 15.53
C PRO A 281 6.38 -3.25 16.18
N ILE A 282 6.14 -2.61 17.33
CA ILE A 282 4.84 -2.63 18.03
C ILE A 282 3.75 -2.00 17.16
N LEU A 283 4.01 -0.83 16.58
CA LEU A 283 3.08 -0.15 15.68
C LEU A 283 2.76 -1.03 14.46
N ASN A 284 3.79 -1.62 13.83
CA ASN A 284 3.60 -2.50 12.68
C ASN A 284 2.88 -3.81 13.03
N ALA A 285 3.10 -4.36 14.22
CA ALA A 285 2.35 -5.52 14.72
C ALA A 285 0.85 -5.18 14.87
N GLY A 286 0.52 -4.02 15.45
CA GLY A 286 -0.85 -3.49 15.48
C GLY A 286 -1.46 -3.35 14.08
N SER A 287 -0.67 -2.90 13.11
CA SER A 287 -1.12 -2.69 11.74
C SER A 287 -1.46 -3.99 10.98
N ILE A 288 -0.93 -5.15 11.39
CA ILE A 288 -1.30 -6.44 10.81
C ILE A 288 -2.80 -6.70 11.04
N PHE A 289 -3.26 -6.55 12.28
CA PHE A 289 -4.68 -6.71 12.61
C PHE A 289 -5.53 -5.63 11.95
N GLY A 290 -5.02 -4.40 11.84
CA GLY A 290 -5.66 -3.29 11.16
C GLY A 290 -5.85 -3.51 9.65
N ARG A 291 -5.03 -4.32 9.02
CA ARG A 291 -5.19 -4.73 7.62
C ARG A 291 -6.14 -5.91 7.44
N LEU A 292 -6.28 -6.78 8.42
CA LEU A 292 -7.12 -7.98 8.31
C LEU A 292 -8.58 -7.69 8.70
N ILE A 293 -8.82 -7.18 9.91
CA ILE A 293 -10.17 -7.02 10.46
C ILE A 293 -11.01 -6.01 9.66
N PRO A 294 -10.54 -4.78 9.38
CA PRO A 294 -11.33 -3.82 8.60
C PRO A 294 -11.56 -4.24 7.16
N ASN A 295 -10.60 -4.93 6.54
CA ASN A 295 -10.79 -5.45 5.18
C ASN A 295 -11.84 -6.56 5.13
N TYR A 296 -11.93 -7.41 6.15
CA TYR A 296 -13.03 -8.37 6.28
C TYR A 296 -14.39 -7.65 6.40
N LEU A 297 -14.47 -6.60 7.20
CA LEU A 297 -15.69 -5.78 7.31
C LEU A 297 -16.01 -5.07 5.99
N ALA A 298 -15.01 -4.65 5.24
CA ALA A 298 -15.17 -3.93 3.97
C ALA A 298 -15.83 -4.78 2.87
N ASP A 299 -15.65 -6.09 2.89
CA ASP A 299 -16.35 -6.99 1.96
C ASP A 299 -17.87 -7.01 2.21
N HIS A 300 -18.30 -6.72 3.46
CA HIS A 300 -19.70 -6.69 3.84
C HIS A 300 -20.32 -5.28 3.76
N LEU A 301 -19.58 -4.26 4.18
CA LEU A 301 -20.05 -2.89 4.33
C LEU A 301 -19.62 -1.95 3.18
N GLY A 302 -18.61 -2.37 2.40
CA GLY A 302 -17.96 -1.56 1.38
C GLY A 302 -16.68 -0.87 1.89
N PRO A 303 -15.62 -0.80 1.05
CA PRO A 303 -14.31 -0.33 1.48
C PRO A 303 -14.27 1.14 1.90
N ILE A 304 -15.01 2.03 1.23
CA ILE A 304 -15.06 3.46 1.57
C ILE A 304 -15.83 3.67 2.88
N ASN A 305 -16.94 2.94 3.07
CA ASN A 305 -17.73 3.04 4.31
C ASN A 305 -16.93 2.61 5.54
N VAL A 306 -16.11 1.56 5.40
CA VAL A 306 -15.22 1.10 6.49
C VAL A 306 -14.04 2.04 6.67
N LEU A 307 -13.50 2.62 5.60
CA LEU A 307 -12.35 3.53 5.67
C LEU A 307 -12.64 4.78 6.52
N ILE A 308 -13.83 5.38 6.38
CA ILE A 308 -14.21 6.63 7.05
C ILE A 308 -13.97 6.59 8.58
N PRO A 309 -14.50 5.63 9.36
CA PRO A 309 -14.28 5.58 10.81
C PRO A 309 -12.81 5.37 11.18
N PHE A 310 -12.02 4.67 10.36
CA PHE A 310 -10.60 4.47 10.63
C PHE A 310 -9.77 5.71 10.32
N VAL A 311 -10.12 6.50 9.28
CA VAL A 311 -9.51 7.81 9.03
C VAL A 311 -9.81 8.77 10.17
N LEU A 312 -11.07 8.79 10.65
CA LEU A 312 -11.45 9.58 11.84
C LEU A 312 -10.62 9.18 13.05
N ALA A 313 -10.52 7.89 13.32
CA ALA A 313 -9.73 7.37 14.45
C ALA A 313 -8.25 7.74 14.35
N CYS A 314 -7.63 7.65 13.15
CA CYS A 314 -6.26 8.12 12.93
C CYS A 314 -6.10 9.61 13.25
N GLY A 315 -7.04 10.46 12.80
CA GLY A 315 -7.01 11.90 13.08
C GLY A 315 -7.16 12.21 14.58
N VAL A 316 -8.08 11.53 15.27
CA VAL A 316 -8.26 11.66 16.72
C VAL A 316 -7.01 11.21 17.48
N LEU A 317 -6.43 10.06 17.10
CA LEU A 317 -5.19 9.56 17.71
C LEU A 317 -4.01 10.49 17.45
N ALA A 318 -3.91 11.11 16.27
CA ALA A 318 -2.86 12.08 15.98
C ALA A 318 -2.92 13.31 16.91
N PHE A 319 -4.13 13.80 17.23
CA PHE A 319 -4.28 14.86 18.25
C PHE A 319 -4.14 14.33 19.67
N ALA A 320 -4.53 13.09 19.98
CA ALA A 320 -4.31 12.49 21.29
C ALA A 320 -2.82 12.32 21.59
N TRP A 321 -1.97 12.20 20.58
CA TRP A 321 -0.51 12.12 20.72
C TRP A 321 0.05 13.33 21.46
N LEU A 322 -0.50 14.54 21.27
CA LEU A 322 -0.13 15.78 22.00
C LEU A 322 -0.14 15.61 23.54
N GLY A 323 -0.99 14.75 24.07
CA GLY A 323 -1.14 14.49 25.51
C GLY A 323 -0.33 13.31 26.04
N ILE A 324 0.46 12.62 25.20
CA ILE A 324 1.18 11.41 25.61
C ILE A 324 2.59 11.78 26.08
N HIS A 325 2.82 11.70 27.40
CA HIS A 325 4.11 12.07 28.01
C HIS A 325 4.78 10.90 28.76
N ASN A 326 4.34 9.66 28.54
CA ASN A 326 4.88 8.49 29.21
C ASN A 326 4.95 7.26 28.28
N THR A 327 5.84 6.34 28.61
CA THR A 327 6.09 5.13 27.82
C THR A 327 4.87 4.22 27.69
N PRO A 328 4.09 3.92 28.75
CA PRO A 328 2.88 3.08 28.60
C PRO A 328 1.85 3.69 27.63
N GLY A 329 1.62 5.01 27.75
CA GLY A 329 0.74 5.74 26.84
C GLY A 329 1.21 5.65 25.39
N LEU A 330 2.53 5.77 25.13
CA LEU A 330 3.09 5.67 23.80
C LEU A 330 2.97 4.25 23.21
N ILE A 331 3.10 3.21 24.03
CA ILE A 331 2.87 1.81 23.62
C ILE A 331 1.41 1.62 23.18
N VAL A 332 0.46 2.06 24.00
CA VAL A 332 -0.98 1.98 23.69
C VAL A 332 -1.28 2.76 22.41
N PHE A 333 -0.77 3.98 22.30
CA PHE A 333 -0.88 4.80 21.08
C PHE A 333 -0.35 4.04 19.85
N SER A 334 0.86 3.47 19.94
CA SER A 334 1.49 2.76 18.83
C SER A 334 0.64 1.58 18.36
N ILE A 335 0.05 0.81 19.29
CA ILE A 335 -0.84 -0.32 18.96
C ILE A 335 -2.10 0.20 18.25
N LEU A 336 -2.78 1.20 18.83
CA LEU A 336 -4.03 1.73 18.31
C LEU A 336 -3.84 2.46 16.99
N TYR A 337 -2.78 3.30 16.90
CA TYR A 337 -2.46 4.00 15.68
C TYR A 337 -2.03 3.03 14.58
N GLY A 338 -1.23 2.01 14.90
CA GLY A 338 -0.88 0.93 14.00
C GLY A 338 -2.12 0.22 13.44
N PHE A 339 -3.07 -0.12 14.32
CA PHE A 339 -4.33 -0.74 13.92
C PHE A 339 -5.14 0.15 12.95
N CYS A 340 -5.32 1.42 13.27
CA CYS A 340 -6.10 2.34 12.43
C CYS A 340 -5.36 2.68 11.11
N SER A 341 -4.08 2.97 11.16
CA SER A 341 -3.27 3.28 9.97
C SER A 341 -3.10 2.08 9.04
N GLY A 342 -3.03 0.86 9.59
CA GLY A 342 -3.05 -0.38 8.81
C GLY A 342 -4.28 -0.50 7.93
N SER A 343 -5.45 -0.11 8.45
CA SER A 343 -6.71 -0.03 7.68
C SER A 343 -6.61 0.99 6.55
N TYR A 344 -6.06 2.16 6.85
CA TYR A 344 -5.92 3.24 5.88
C TYR A 344 -4.98 2.84 4.72
N VAL A 345 -3.93 2.08 4.98
CA VAL A 345 -2.99 1.65 3.93
C VAL A 345 -3.58 0.53 3.06
N SER A 346 -4.42 -0.34 3.63
CA SER A 346 -4.90 -1.55 2.95
C SER A 346 -6.23 -1.40 2.21
N LEU A 347 -7.10 -0.48 2.62
CA LEU A 347 -8.41 -0.27 2.01
C LEU A 347 -8.41 0.53 0.70
N PRO A 348 -7.52 1.53 0.46
CA PRO A 348 -7.54 2.31 -0.78
C PRO A 348 -7.43 1.47 -2.06
N PRO A 349 -6.59 0.43 -2.16
CA PRO A 349 -6.59 -0.44 -3.33
C PRO A 349 -7.95 -1.10 -3.59
N ALA A 350 -8.61 -1.59 -2.53
CA ALA A 350 -9.94 -2.19 -2.64
C ALA A 350 -11.00 -1.17 -3.06
N ALA A 351 -10.91 0.07 -2.53
CA ALA A 351 -11.80 1.16 -2.90
C ALA A 351 -11.62 1.58 -4.36
N VAL A 352 -10.38 1.76 -4.84
CA VAL A 352 -10.11 2.09 -6.25
C VAL A 352 -10.60 0.98 -7.17
N ALA A 353 -10.35 -0.30 -6.81
CA ALA A 353 -10.85 -1.42 -7.60
C ALA A 353 -12.40 -1.44 -7.67
N ARG A 354 -13.08 -1.03 -6.58
CA ARG A 354 -14.53 -0.92 -6.55
C ARG A 354 -15.07 0.27 -7.34
N LEU A 355 -14.36 1.39 -7.33
CA LEU A 355 -14.67 2.57 -8.13
C LEU A 355 -14.30 2.41 -9.62
N THR A 356 -13.70 1.28 -10.01
CA THR A 356 -13.28 1.01 -11.38
C THR A 356 -14.37 0.17 -12.08
N PRO A 357 -15.12 0.74 -13.06
CA PRO A 357 -16.18 0.02 -13.75
C PRO A 357 -15.66 -1.16 -14.57
N ASP A 358 -14.52 -0.99 -15.25
CA ASP A 358 -13.87 -2.00 -16.06
C ASP A 358 -12.51 -2.39 -15.46
N LEU A 359 -12.41 -3.63 -14.99
CA LEU A 359 -11.19 -4.17 -14.37
C LEU A 359 -9.99 -4.27 -15.31
N GLN A 360 -10.19 -4.17 -16.63
CA GLN A 360 -9.09 -4.08 -17.59
C GLN A 360 -8.25 -2.80 -17.42
N HIS A 361 -8.78 -1.76 -16.78
CA HIS A 361 -8.12 -0.48 -16.51
C HIS A 361 -7.78 -0.29 -15.03
N VAL A 362 -7.86 -1.35 -14.23
CA VAL A 362 -7.64 -1.25 -12.78
C VAL A 362 -6.21 -0.83 -12.43
N GLY A 363 -5.22 -1.29 -13.20
CA GLY A 363 -3.82 -0.95 -13.01
C GLY A 363 -3.56 0.55 -13.22
N SER A 364 -4.04 1.11 -14.33
CA SER A 364 -3.89 2.54 -14.65
C SER A 364 -4.58 3.44 -13.62
N ARG A 365 -5.78 3.07 -13.15
CA ARG A 365 -6.51 3.83 -12.12
C ARG A 365 -5.83 3.73 -10.75
N MET A 366 -5.39 2.55 -10.34
CA MET A 366 -4.60 2.36 -9.12
C MET A 366 -3.29 3.13 -9.19
N GLY A 367 -2.54 2.99 -10.28
CA GLY A 367 -1.27 3.69 -10.46
C GLY A 367 -1.41 5.20 -10.39
N THR A 368 -2.46 5.76 -11.00
CA THR A 368 -2.76 7.19 -10.92
C THR A 368 -3.09 7.63 -9.50
N CYS A 369 -3.96 6.91 -8.78
CA CYS A 369 -4.29 7.21 -7.39
C CYS A 369 -3.06 7.13 -6.47
N PHE A 370 -2.23 6.11 -6.65
CA PHE A 370 -1.02 5.90 -5.85
C PHE A 370 0.09 6.91 -6.14
N LEU A 371 0.14 7.50 -7.34
CA LEU A 371 1.01 8.65 -7.59
C LEU A 371 0.68 9.81 -6.67
N PHE A 372 -0.62 10.12 -6.47
CA PHE A 372 -1.03 11.18 -5.54
C PHE A 372 -0.73 10.80 -4.08
N ALA A 373 -0.89 9.54 -3.69
CA ALA A 373 -0.43 9.04 -2.41
C ALA A 373 1.08 9.24 -2.21
N ALA A 374 1.88 8.90 -3.23
CA ALA A 374 3.34 9.07 -3.23
C ALA A 374 3.75 10.53 -3.05
N LEU A 375 3.09 11.46 -3.75
CA LEU A 375 3.31 12.90 -3.57
C LEU A 375 2.95 13.35 -2.16
N GLY A 376 1.88 12.79 -1.57
CA GLY A 376 1.52 13.04 -0.17
C GLY A 376 2.64 12.63 0.79
N ILE A 377 3.17 11.41 0.66
CA ILE A 377 4.29 10.92 1.49
C ILE A 377 5.54 11.78 1.30
N LEU A 378 5.88 12.08 0.04
CA LEU A 378 7.08 12.85 -0.30
C LEU A 378 7.07 14.24 0.34
N ILE A 379 5.91 14.87 0.45
CA ILE A 379 5.75 16.20 1.07
C ILE A 379 5.63 16.08 2.59
N GLY A 380 4.90 15.08 3.08
CA GLY A 380 4.50 14.97 4.48
C GLY A 380 5.65 14.80 5.44
N SER A 381 6.51 13.82 5.22
CA SER A 381 7.63 13.51 6.13
C SER A 381 8.69 14.63 6.19
N PRO A 382 9.12 15.28 5.08
CA PRO A 382 10.01 16.43 5.15
C PRO A 382 9.40 17.64 5.86
N VAL A 383 8.11 17.95 5.61
CA VAL A 383 7.41 19.06 6.30
C VAL A 383 7.36 18.78 7.81
N ALA A 384 7.00 17.57 8.22
CA ALA A 384 7.02 17.18 9.62
C ALA A 384 8.42 17.31 10.22
N GLY A 385 9.47 16.92 9.50
CA GLY A 385 10.86 17.06 9.92
C GLY A 385 11.28 18.51 10.17
N GLN A 386 10.79 19.46 9.36
CA GLN A 386 11.03 20.88 9.57
C GLN A 386 10.22 21.46 10.76
N LEU A 387 9.08 20.87 11.06
CA LEU A 387 8.23 21.26 12.18
C LEU A 387 8.75 20.75 13.53
N VAL A 388 9.52 19.67 13.52
CA VAL A 388 10.26 19.18 14.70
C VAL A 388 11.48 20.06 14.90
N THR A 389 11.56 20.79 16.02
CA THR A 389 12.65 21.74 16.26
C THR A 389 14.02 21.07 16.38
N ALA A 390 15.09 21.84 16.14
CA ALA A 390 16.47 21.40 16.00
C ALA A 390 17.01 20.48 17.13
N ASN A 391 16.41 20.48 18.31
CA ASN A 391 16.79 19.61 19.41
C ASN A 391 15.94 18.33 19.53
N HIS A 392 15.09 18.01 18.54
CA HIS A 392 14.20 16.83 18.53
C HIS A 392 13.38 16.66 19.82
N THR A 393 13.01 17.75 20.49
CA THR A 393 12.26 17.72 21.76
C THR A 393 10.86 18.27 21.64
N VAL A 394 10.53 19.00 20.57
CA VAL A 394 9.25 19.66 20.38
C VAL A 394 8.56 19.10 19.14
N PHE A 395 7.54 18.28 19.34
CA PHE A 395 6.84 17.56 18.26
C PHE A 395 5.43 18.10 17.99
N TRP A 396 4.84 18.92 18.86
CA TRP A 396 3.43 19.31 18.79
C TRP A 396 3.01 19.89 17.42
N ARG A 397 3.92 20.62 16.73
CA ARG A 397 3.62 21.18 15.40
C ARG A 397 3.46 20.08 14.35
N ALA A 398 4.30 19.06 14.38
CA ALA A 398 4.21 17.90 13.49
C ALA A 398 2.95 17.05 13.79
N GLU A 399 2.58 16.94 15.08
CA GLU A 399 1.37 16.23 15.53
C GLU A 399 0.09 16.95 15.05
N VAL A 400 0.04 18.29 15.18
CA VAL A 400 -1.08 19.12 14.67
C VAL A 400 -1.16 19.05 13.14
N PHE A 401 -0.01 19.10 12.44
CA PHE A 401 0.03 18.97 11.00
C PHE A 401 -0.48 17.58 10.56
N CYS A 402 -0.05 16.52 11.23
CA CYS A 402 -0.55 15.15 11.02
C CYS A 402 -2.08 15.09 11.18
N GLY A 403 -2.60 15.51 12.33
CA GLY A 403 -4.04 15.50 12.60
C GLY A 403 -4.83 16.32 11.57
N GLY A 404 -4.35 17.53 11.24
CA GLY A 404 -5.00 18.42 10.27
C GLY A 404 -5.13 17.80 8.87
N THR A 405 -4.03 17.25 8.33
CA THR A 405 -4.04 16.61 6.99
C THR A 405 -4.91 15.37 6.96
N VAL A 406 -4.90 14.55 8.02
CA VAL A 406 -5.78 13.37 8.14
C VAL A 406 -7.26 13.79 8.22
N PHE A 407 -7.60 14.89 8.88
CA PHE A 407 -8.99 15.40 8.89
C PHE A 407 -9.42 15.94 7.52
N VAL A 408 -8.54 16.59 6.75
CA VAL A 408 -8.84 16.95 5.35
C VAL A 408 -9.09 15.69 4.52
N SER A 409 -8.28 14.65 4.70
CA SER A 409 -8.50 13.34 4.08
C SER A 409 -9.86 12.75 4.42
N LEU A 410 -10.28 12.84 5.69
CA LEU A 410 -11.60 12.40 6.14
C LEU A 410 -12.72 13.11 5.36
N LEU A 411 -12.66 14.43 5.27
CA LEU A 411 -13.67 15.22 4.53
C LEU A 411 -13.73 14.81 3.06
N CYS A 412 -12.57 14.68 2.39
CA CYS A 412 -12.52 14.23 1.01
C CYS A 412 -13.09 12.81 0.84
N THR A 413 -12.80 11.89 1.77
CA THR A 413 -13.32 10.51 1.73
C THR A 413 -14.83 10.47 1.93
N ILE A 414 -15.38 11.34 2.80
CA ILE A 414 -16.84 11.51 2.95
C ILE A 414 -17.46 12.07 1.67
N CYS A 415 -16.83 13.07 1.05
CA CYS A 415 -17.29 13.62 -0.24
C CYS A 415 -17.28 12.54 -1.34
N ALA A 416 -16.23 11.73 -1.42
CA ALA A 416 -16.15 10.60 -2.36
C ALA A 416 -17.31 9.62 -2.16
N ARG A 417 -17.59 9.28 -0.90
CA ARG A 417 -18.67 8.37 -0.55
C ARG A 417 -20.05 8.95 -0.92
N VAL A 418 -20.30 10.22 -0.59
CA VAL A 418 -21.56 10.90 -0.92
C VAL A 418 -21.74 11.02 -2.42
N ALA A 419 -20.67 11.35 -3.16
CA ALA A 419 -20.72 11.42 -4.62
C ALA A 419 -21.00 10.06 -5.29
N ASN A 420 -20.58 8.94 -4.65
CA ASN A 420 -20.78 7.59 -5.18
C ASN A 420 -22.18 7.02 -4.90
N ALA A 421 -22.75 7.27 -3.72
CA ALA A 421 -23.99 6.60 -3.27
C ALA A 421 -24.97 7.52 -2.52
N GLY A 422 -24.77 8.83 -2.56
CA GLY A 422 -25.58 9.78 -1.81
C GLY A 422 -25.47 9.60 -0.30
N PHE A 423 -26.47 10.03 0.45
CA PHE A 423 -26.49 9.95 1.92
C PHE A 423 -26.95 8.58 2.47
N SER A 424 -27.32 7.62 1.61
CA SER A 424 -27.81 6.30 2.06
C SER A 424 -26.68 5.37 2.48
N TRP A 425 -26.59 5.04 3.77
CA TRP A 425 -25.60 4.09 4.33
C TRP A 425 -25.81 2.62 3.93
N ARG A 426 -26.94 2.30 3.29
CA ARG A 426 -27.27 0.93 2.85
C ARG A 426 -26.52 0.50 1.58
N TYR A 427 -25.98 1.44 0.83
CA TYR A 427 -25.15 1.10 -0.34
C TYR A 427 -23.73 0.74 0.08
N LYS A 428 -23.30 -0.44 -0.34
CA LYS A 428 -21.90 -0.91 -0.19
C LYS A 428 -21.03 -0.07 -1.14
N THR A 429 -20.31 0.91 -0.64
CA THR A 429 -19.40 1.77 -1.42
C THR A 429 -17.96 1.43 -1.15
#